data_c0ffe2670d955787842f2f3e74a79ee4
#
_entry.id   c0ffe2670d955787842f2f3e74a79ee4
#
_cell.length_a   1.000
_cell.length_b   1.000
_cell.length_c   1.000
_cell.angle_alpha   90.00
_cell.angle_beta   90.00
_cell.angle_gamma   90.00
#
_symmetry.space_group_name_H-M   'P 1'
#
loop_
_entity.id
_entity.type
_entity.pdbx_description
1 polymer ?
#
loop_
_entity_poly.entity_id
_entity_poly.type
_entity_poly.pdbx_seq_one_letter_code
_entity_poly.pdbx_strand_id
1 'polypeptide(L)'
;CSNFAERWFPDSWVFAALAVIIVAVATLGMGAAPAEAAKAFGDGFWSLIPFTMQMAFVVIGGYVVASSPPAVKLIDRLARIPKNGRSAVAWVALISMVASLLNWGLSLVFGGLLVRALARRTDLRMDYRAAGAAAYLGLGAVWALGLSSPAAQLQANRASSPPSRLPITG
;
A
#
# COMPACT_ATOMS: atom_id res chain seq x y z
N CYS A 1 25.40 0.18 -0.64
CA CYS A 1 24.28 -0.44 0.11
C CYS A 1 23.29 -1.19 -0.80
N SER A 2 22.99 -0.74 -2.04
CA SER A 2 22.03 -1.42 -2.92
C SER A 2 22.46 -2.84 -3.31
N ASN A 3 23.72 -3.05 -3.69
CA ASN A 3 24.24 -4.36 -4.09
C ASN A 3 24.21 -5.41 -2.95
N PHE A 4 24.30 -4.98 -1.70
CA PHE A 4 24.18 -5.88 -0.55
C PHE A 4 22.72 -6.30 -0.37
N ALA A 5 21.79 -5.37 -0.44
CA ALA A 5 20.37 -5.65 -0.32
C ALA A 5 19.87 -6.58 -1.45
N GLU A 6 20.23 -6.28 -2.72
CA GLU A 6 19.86 -7.14 -3.86
C GLU A 6 20.41 -8.56 -3.79
N ARG A 7 21.55 -8.77 -3.11
CA ARG A 7 22.21 -10.07 -3.03
C ARG A 7 21.81 -10.90 -1.82
N TRP A 8 21.38 -10.26 -0.73
CA TRP A 8 21.09 -10.89 0.56
C TRP A 8 19.63 -10.82 0.99
N PHE A 9 18.83 -9.92 0.37
CA PHE A 9 17.41 -9.90 0.63
C PHE A 9 16.72 -10.87 -0.34
N PRO A 10 16.23 -12.00 0.14
CA PRO A 10 15.46 -12.93 -0.68
C PRO A 10 14.16 -12.29 -1.11
N ASP A 11 13.58 -12.80 -2.17
CA ASP A 11 12.26 -12.39 -2.66
C ASP A 11 11.21 -12.49 -1.55
N SER A 12 10.20 -11.61 -1.58
CA SER A 12 9.10 -11.58 -0.61
C SER A 12 8.41 -12.95 -0.43
N TRP A 13 8.42 -13.78 -1.44
CA TRP A 13 7.96 -15.17 -1.40
C TRP A 13 8.73 -16.02 -0.39
N VAL A 14 10.04 -15.86 -0.32
CA VAL A 14 10.90 -16.60 0.62
C VAL A 14 10.58 -16.20 2.05
N PHE A 15 10.35 -14.91 2.31
CA PHE A 15 9.94 -14.45 3.64
C PHE A 15 8.58 -15.02 4.04
N ALA A 16 7.60 -15.04 3.13
CA ALA A 16 6.29 -15.63 3.38
C ALA A 16 6.40 -17.13 3.68
N ALA A 17 7.18 -17.88 2.89
CA ALA A 17 7.40 -19.30 3.10
C ALA A 17 8.10 -19.58 4.44
N LEU A 18 9.15 -18.81 4.78
CA LEU A 18 9.84 -18.92 6.06
C LEU A 18 8.90 -18.64 7.24
N ALA A 19 8.07 -17.60 7.14
CA ALA A 19 7.10 -17.27 8.18
C ALA A 19 6.10 -18.42 8.40
N VAL A 20 5.59 -19.02 7.33
CA VAL A 20 4.71 -20.21 7.41
C VAL A 20 5.41 -21.36 8.09
N ILE A 21 6.66 -21.67 7.71
CA ILE A 21 7.45 -22.78 8.29
C ILE A 21 7.69 -22.51 9.78
N ILE A 22 8.12 -21.30 10.16
CA ILE A 22 8.39 -20.93 11.55
C ILE A 22 7.12 -21.09 12.40
N VAL A 23 5.98 -20.59 11.92
CA VAL A 23 4.70 -20.72 12.64
C VAL A 23 4.29 -22.18 12.76
N ALA A 24 4.41 -22.96 11.69
CA ALA A 24 4.08 -24.39 11.72
C ALA A 24 4.93 -25.15 12.73
N VAL A 25 6.25 -24.93 12.72
CA VAL A 25 7.18 -25.57 13.68
C VAL A 25 6.87 -25.14 15.11
N ALA A 26 6.62 -23.87 15.36
CA ALA A 26 6.25 -23.37 16.67
C ALA A 26 4.93 -23.99 17.18
N THR A 27 3.92 -24.07 16.33
CA THR A 27 2.62 -24.66 16.67
C THR A 27 2.74 -26.15 17.03
N LEU A 28 3.51 -26.91 16.23
CA LEU A 28 3.78 -28.32 16.53
C LEU A 28 4.61 -28.48 17.81
N GLY A 29 5.61 -27.62 18.04
CA GLY A 29 6.42 -27.60 19.25
C GLY A 29 5.63 -27.28 20.53
N MET A 30 4.54 -26.55 20.40
CA MET A 30 3.60 -26.27 21.50
C MET A 30 2.58 -27.40 21.74
N GLY A 31 2.69 -28.52 21.00
CA GLY A 31 1.87 -29.72 21.20
C GLY A 31 0.58 -29.76 20.41
N ALA A 32 0.38 -28.90 19.42
CA ALA A 32 -0.78 -28.99 18.54
C ALA A 32 -0.71 -30.22 17.66
N ALA A 33 -1.85 -30.86 17.40
CA ALA A 33 -1.92 -31.98 16.47
C ALA A 33 -1.61 -31.53 15.03
N PRO A 34 -0.82 -32.30 14.26
CA PRO A 34 -0.49 -31.92 12.88
C PRO A 34 -1.70 -31.68 11.98
N ALA A 35 -2.79 -32.43 12.21
CA ALA A 35 -4.05 -32.26 11.49
C ALA A 35 -4.72 -30.92 11.80
N GLU A 36 -4.67 -30.47 13.02
CA GLU A 36 -5.22 -29.15 13.43
C GLU A 36 -4.39 -28.00 12.85
N ALA A 37 -3.07 -28.11 12.89
CA ALA A 37 -2.18 -27.13 12.26
C ALA A 37 -2.43 -27.03 10.75
N ALA A 38 -2.57 -28.16 10.05
CA ALA A 38 -2.87 -28.18 8.63
C ALA A 38 -4.24 -27.59 8.31
N LYS A 39 -5.26 -27.90 9.13
CA LYS A 39 -6.60 -27.31 8.98
C LYS A 39 -6.59 -25.82 9.21
N ALA A 40 -5.96 -25.32 10.28
CA ALA A 40 -5.84 -23.90 10.57
C ALA A 40 -5.13 -23.14 9.44
N PHE A 41 -4.08 -23.73 8.86
CA PHE A 41 -3.41 -23.17 7.69
C PHE A 41 -4.35 -23.10 6.48
N GLY A 42 -5.08 -24.17 6.17
CA GLY A 42 -6.05 -24.22 5.08
C GLY A 42 -7.15 -23.17 5.25
N ASP A 43 -7.77 -23.12 6.42
CA ASP A 43 -8.83 -22.15 6.73
C ASP A 43 -8.31 -20.70 6.63
N GLY A 44 -7.12 -20.44 7.14
CA GLY A 44 -6.44 -19.14 7.05
C GLY A 44 -6.14 -18.76 5.59
N PHE A 45 -5.63 -19.69 4.79
CA PHE A 45 -5.34 -19.46 3.37
C PHE A 45 -6.60 -19.10 2.58
N TRP A 46 -7.67 -19.84 2.75
CA TRP A 46 -8.94 -19.57 2.07
C TRP A 46 -9.60 -18.27 2.54
N SER A 47 -9.43 -17.90 3.80
CA SER A 47 -9.93 -16.62 4.33
C SER A 47 -9.28 -15.38 3.69
N LEU A 48 -8.09 -15.54 3.08
CA LEU A 48 -7.40 -14.45 2.37
C LEU A 48 -7.96 -14.17 0.97
N ILE A 49 -8.76 -15.07 0.40
CA ILE A 49 -9.29 -14.88 -0.96
C ILE A 49 -10.13 -13.60 -1.09
N PRO A 50 -11.12 -13.32 -0.21
CA PRO A 50 -11.90 -12.08 -0.30
C PRO A 50 -11.01 -10.84 -0.21
N PHE A 51 -10.01 -10.86 0.67
CA PHE A 51 -9.05 -9.77 0.79
C PHE A 51 -8.21 -9.59 -0.48
N THR A 52 -7.70 -10.68 -1.04
CA THR A 52 -6.90 -10.65 -2.28
C THR A 52 -7.72 -10.11 -3.45
N MET A 53 -8.96 -10.57 -3.59
CA MET A 53 -9.87 -10.08 -4.63
C MET A 53 -10.19 -8.59 -4.44
N GLN A 54 -10.44 -8.16 -3.21
CA GLN A 54 -10.67 -6.76 -2.89
C GLN A 54 -9.46 -5.88 -3.27
N MET A 55 -8.24 -6.35 -2.94
CA MET A 55 -7.00 -5.65 -3.32
C MET A 55 -6.83 -5.58 -4.84
N ALA A 56 -7.11 -6.66 -5.56
CA ALA A 56 -7.06 -6.68 -7.02
C ALA A 56 -8.03 -5.66 -7.63
N PHE A 57 -9.26 -5.60 -7.15
CA PHE A 57 -10.25 -4.60 -7.63
C PHE A 57 -9.84 -3.17 -7.32
N VAL A 58 -9.25 -2.90 -6.15
CA VAL A 58 -8.74 -1.56 -5.80
C VAL A 58 -7.62 -1.14 -6.74
N VAL A 59 -6.68 -2.04 -7.04
CA VAL A 59 -5.56 -1.75 -7.95
C VAL A 59 -6.06 -1.54 -9.38
N ILE A 60 -6.93 -2.42 -9.88
CA ILE A 60 -7.51 -2.30 -11.22
C ILE A 60 -8.33 -1.01 -11.34
N GLY A 61 -9.19 -0.73 -10.38
CA GLY A 61 -10.00 0.50 -10.36
C GLY A 61 -9.15 1.75 -10.29
N GLY A 62 -8.13 1.75 -9.42
CA GLY A 62 -7.14 2.82 -9.33
C GLY A 62 -6.41 3.07 -10.65
N TYR A 63 -6.00 1.99 -11.33
CA TYR A 63 -5.36 2.08 -12.65
C TYR A 63 -6.30 2.67 -13.72
N VAL A 64 -7.52 2.19 -13.80
CA VAL A 64 -8.53 2.67 -14.77
C VAL A 64 -8.79 4.17 -14.56
N VAL A 65 -8.99 4.60 -13.30
CA VAL A 65 -9.21 6.01 -12.97
C VAL A 65 -7.98 6.84 -13.31
N ALA A 66 -6.79 6.40 -12.92
CA ALA A 66 -5.55 7.14 -13.14
C ALA A 66 -5.13 7.19 -14.62
N SER A 67 -5.56 6.23 -15.44
CA SER A 67 -5.32 6.18 -16.89
C SER A 67 -6.39 6.93 -17.70
N SER A 68 -7.42 7.45 -17.05
CA SER A 68 -8.47 8.22 -17.72
C SER A 68 -7.94 9.52 -18.33
N PRO A 69 -8.51 10.01 -19.45
CA PRO A 69 -8.04 11.23 -20.10
C PRO A 69 -7.95 12.45 -19.18
N PRO A 70 -8.91 12.70 -18.25
CA PRO A 70 -8.80 13.84 -17.31
C PRO A 70 -7.65 13.65 -16.31
N ALA A 71 -7.41 12.41 -15.82
CA ALA A 71 -6.32 12.13 -14.90
C ALA A 71 -4.94 12.29 -15.57
N VAL A 72 -4.80 11.83 -16.80
CA VAL A 72 -3.56 12.04 -17.59
C VAL A 72 -3.29 13.53 -17.77
N LYS A 73 -4.28 14.33 -18.15
CA LYS A 73 -4.14 15.79 -18.26
C LYS A 73 -3.74 16.44 -16.94
N LEU A 74 -4.29 15.95 -15.82
CA LEU A 74 -3.95 16.42 -14.48
C LEU A 74 -2.49 16.06 -14.15
N ILE A 75 -2.07 14.83 -14.41
CA ILE A 75 -0.68 14.37 -14.19
C ILE A 75 0.30 15.22 -15.01
N ASP A 76 -0.01 15.50 -16.28
CA ASP A 76 0.83 16.34 -17.12
C ASP A 76 0.94 17.77 -16.59
N ARG A 77 -0.15 18.34 -16.08
CA ARG A 77 -0.12 19.67 -15.45
C ARG A 77 0.72 19.66 -14.18
N LEU A 78 0.53 18.67 -13.31
CA LEU A 78 1.29 18.52 -12.06
C LEU A 78 2.78 18.27 -12.33
N ALA A 79 3.11 17.53 -13.38
CA ALA A 79 4.49 17.26 -13.78
C ALA A 79 5.24 18.51 -14.31
N ARG A 80 4.53 19.58 -14.68
CA ARG A 80 5.14 20.84 -15.14
C ARG A 80 5.54 21.78 -13.99
N ILE A 81 5.01 21.57 -12.78
CA ILE A 81 5.21 22.47 -11.64
C ILE A 81 6.64 22.45 -11.10
N PRO A 82 7.29 21.28 -10.90
CA PRO A 82 8.64 21.25 -10.34
C PRO A 82 9.67 21.85 -11.29
N LYS A 83 10.62 22.60 -10.71
CA LYS A 83 11.70 23.29 -11.44
C LYS A 83 13.05 22.61 -11.32
N ASN A 84 13.22 21.69 -10.37
CA ASN A 84 14.44 20.93 -10.15
C ASN A 84 14.15 19.55 -9.59
N GLY A 85 15.16 18.66 -9.58
CA GLY A 85 14.97 17.26 -9.15
C GLY A 85 14.54 17.10 -7.71
N ARG A 86 15.05 17.92 -6.78
CA ARG A 86 14.65 17.86 -5.36
C ARG A 86 13.20 18.28 -5.16
N SER A 87 12.78 19.37 -5.82
CA SER A 87 11.38 19.80 -5.75
C SER A 87 10.45 18.81 -6.41
N ALA A 88 10.89 18.08 -7.45
CA ALA A 88 10.12 17.03 -8.07
C ALA A 88 9.85 15.87 -7.12
N VAL A 89 10.87 15.41 -6.38
CA VAL A 89 10.71 14.35 -5.36
C VAL A 89 9.76 14.78 -4.25
N ALA A 90 9.93 15.99 -3.71
CA ALA A 90 9.05 16.53 -2.68
C ALA A 90 7.60 16.70 -3.18
N TRP A 91 7.42 17.09 -4.43
CA TRP A 91 6.12 17.23 -5.06
C TRP A 91 5.42 15.88 -5.23
N VAL A 92 6.14 14.85 -5.66
CA VAL A 92 5.62 13.47 -5.72
C VAL A 92 5.16 13.00 -4.35
N ALA A 93 5.96 13.21 -3.30
CA ALA A 93 5.59 12.86 -1.93
C ALA A 93 4.30 13.55 -1.50
N LEU A 94 4.20 14.86 -1.68
CA LEU A 94 3.03 15.65 -1.31
C LEU A 94 1.76 15.15 -2.01
N ILE A 95 1.82 15.01 -3.33
CA ILE A 95 0.67 14.57 -4.14
C ILE A 95 0.25 13.14 -3.78
N SER A 96 1.21 12.23 -3.57
CA SER A 96 0.92 10.86 -3.16
C SER A 96 0.27 10.81 -1.77
N MET A 97 0.73 11.62 -0.82
CA MET A 97 0.10 11.71 0.51
C MET A 97 -1.33 12.26 0.43
N VAL A 98 -1.56 13.33 -0.33
CA VAL A 98 -2.90 13.90 -0.52
C VAL A 98 -3.84 12.91 -1.21
N ALA A 99 -3.39 12.24 -2.26
CA ALA A 99 -4.18 11.22 -2.96
C ALA A 99 -4.52 10.02 -2.05
N SER A 100 -3.62 9.66 -1.13
CA SER A 100 -3.82 8.58 -0.18
C SER A 100 -4.90 8.86 0.87
N LEU A 101 -5.16 10.13 1.19
CA LEU A 101 -6.28 10.50 2.06
C LEU A 101 -7.64 10.15 1.43
N LEU A 102 -7.73 10.15 0.11
CA LEU A 102 -8.93 9.73 -0.61
C LEU A 102 -8.99 8.21 -0.74
N ASN A 103 -7.96 7.64 -1.36
CA ASN A 103 -7.85 6.19 -1.56
C ASN A 103 -6.39 5.80 -1.71
N TRP A 104 -5.93 4.84 -0.91
CA TRP A 104 -4.55 4.37 -0.91
C TRP A 104 -4.12 3.70 -2.24
N GLY A 105 -5.02 2.94 -2.88
CA GLY A 105 -4.73 2.29 -4.15
C GLY A 105 -4.62 3.30 -5.30
N LEU A 106 -5.50 4.32 -5.31
CA LEU A 106 -5.39 5.43 -6.25
C LEU A 106 -4.06 6.17 -6.09
N SER A 107 -3.65 6.43 -4.84
CA SER A 107 -2.37 7.09 -4.53
C SER A 107 -1.18 6.34 -5.13
N LEU A 108 -1.17 5.02 -5.00
CA LEU A 108 -0.08 4.18 -5.48
C LEU A 108 0.08 4.28 -7.01
N VAL A 109 -1.02 4.13 -7.73
CA VAL A 109 -1.02 4.17 -9.20
C VAL A 109 -0.76 5.60 -9.71
N PHE A 110 -1.45 6.59 -9.14
CA PHE A 110 -1.30 7.99 -9.53
C PHE A 110 0.11 8.52 -9.25
N GLY A 111 0.68 8.19 -8.08
CA GLY A 111 2.05 8.51 -7.72
C GLY A 111 3.06 7.90 -8.69
N GLY A 112 2.90 6.63 -9.05
CA GLY A 112 3.74 5.94 -10.03
C GLY A 112 3.68 6.58 -11.42
N LEU A 113 2.48 6.94 -11.90
CA LEU A 113 2.30 7.63 -13.17
C LEU A 113 2.89 9.05 -13.16
N LEU A 114 2.77 9.77 -12.04
CA LEU A 114 3.37 11.09 -11.87
C LEU A 114 4.91 11.00 -11.90
N VAL A 115 5.50 10.03 -11.19
CA VAL A 115 6.96 9.78 -11.25
C VAL A 115 7.40 9.49 -12.68
N ARG A 116 6.66 8.65 -13.41
CA ARG A 116 6.94 8.34 -14.82
C ARG A 116 6.85 9.58 -15.71
N ALA A 117 5.87 10.45 -15.49
CA ALA A 117 5.73 11.71 -16.23
C ALA A 117 6.90 12.66 -15.96
N LEU A 118 7.31 12.79 -14.69
CA LEU A 118 8.47 13.61 -14.29
C LEU A 118 9.80 13.04 -14.81
N ALA A 119 9.95 11.72 -14.86
CA ALA A 119 11.15 11.06 -15.38
C ALA A 119 11.39 11.33 -16.88
N ARG A 120 10.35 11.65 -17.64
CA ARG A 120 10.47 12.06 -19.05
C ARG A 120 11.06 13.46 -19.23
N ARG A 121 11.07 14.25 -18.13
CA ARG A 121 11.65 15.59 -18.10
C ARG A 121 13.14 15.51 -17.72
N THR A 122 14.00 15.41 -18.73
CA THR A 122 15.45 15.29 -18.55
C THR A 122 16.10 16.56 -17.95
N ASP A 123 15.42 17.71 -18.07
CA ASP A 123 15.82 18.99 -17.51
C ASP A 123 15.86 18.99 -15.96
N LEU A 124 15.05 18.18 -15.32
CA LEU A 124 14.94 18.13 -13.84
C LEU A 124 16.11 17.42 -13.16
N ARG A 125 16.84 16.53 -13.87
CA ARG A 125 17.87 15.64 -13.27
C ARG A 125 17.39 14.97 -11.97
N MET A 126 16.16 14.49 -12.00
CA MET A 126 15.51 13.87 -10.85
C MET A 126 16.09 12.49 -10.57
N ASP A 127 16.36 12.19 -9.29
CA ASP A 127 16.66 10.82 -8.87
C ASP A 127 15.38 9.99 -8.92
N TYR A 128 15.32 9.06 -9.88
CA TYR A 128 14.15 8.21 -10.10
C TYR A 128 13.86 7.28 -8.91
N ARG A 129 14.91 6.80 -8.24
CA ARG A 129 14.78 5.92 -7.06
C ARG A 129 14.18 6.69 -5.88
N ALA A 130 14.67 7.90 -5.63
CA ALA A 130 14.12 8.77 -4.60
C ALA A 130 12.66 9.16 -4.89
N ALA A 131 12.33 9.42 -6.15
CA ALA A 131 10.96 9.72 -6.56
C ALA A 131 10.02 8.52 -6.40
N GLY A 132 10.49 7.31 -6.72
CA GLY A 132 9.75 6.06 -6.49
C GLY A 132 9.46 5.83 -5.00
N ALA A 133 10.46 6.02 -4.14
CA ALA A 133 10.28 5.95 -2.69
C ALA A 133 9.30 7.02 -2.18
N ALA A 134 9.39 8.24 -2.71
CA ALA A 134 8.48 9.35 -2.37
C ALA A 134 7.01 9.06 -2.77
N ALA A 135 6.78 8.39 -3.90
CA ALA A 135 5.44 7.96 -4.31
C ALA A 135 4.81 6.96 -3.33
N TYR A 136 5.63 6.19 -2.62
CA TYR A 136 5.17 5.22 -1.62
C TYR A 136 4.79 5.85 -0.28
N LEU A 137 5.16 7.11 -0.03
CA LEU A 137 4.86 7.79 1.25
C LEU A 137 3.34 7.94 1.48
N GLY A 138 2.56 8.07 0.44
CA GLY A 138 1.09 8.06 0.56
C GLY A 138 0.60 6.80 1.26
N LEU A 139 1.01 5.63 0.76
CA LEU A 139 0.66 4.34 1.34
C LEU A 139 1.35 4.11 2.70
N GLY A 140 2.64 4.44 2.82
CA GLY A 140 3.42 4.12 4.02
C GLY A 140 3.10 4.99 5.24
N ALA A 141 2.79 6.28 5.05
CA ALA A 141 2.69 7.24 6.15
C ALA A 141 1.26 7.73 6.41
N VAL A 142 0.40 7.80 5.41
CA VAL A 142 -0.87 8.56 5.49
C VAL A 142 -2.12 7.69 5.26
N TRP A 143 -1.97 6.48 4.70
CA TRP A 143 -3.11 5.62 4.34
C TRP A 143 -4.05 5.34 5.50
N ALA A 144 -3.52 5.18 6.72
CA ALA A 144 -4.32 4.90 7.92
C ALA A 144 -5.26 6.05 8.32
N LEU A 145 -4.94 7.27 7.90
CA LEU A 145 -5.74 8.49 8.12
C LEU A 145 -6.76 8.73 7.00
N GLY A 146 -6.65 8.00 5.89
CA GLY A 146 -7.49 8.16 4.72
C GLY A 146 -8.90 7.58 4.88
N LEU A 147 -9.83 8.08 4.06
CA LEU A 147 -11.23 7.64 4.04
C LEU A 147 -11.39 6.15 3.70
N SER A 148 -10.45 5.58 2.97
CA SER A 148 -10.43 4.16 2.58
C SER A 148 -9.70 3.26 3.59
N SER A 149 -9.29 3.78 4.74
CA SER A 149 -8.59 2.99 5.75
C SER A 149 -9.55 2.03 6.47
N PRO A 150 -9.09 0.80 6.82
CA PRO A 150 -9.89 -0.11 7.64
C PRO A 150 -10.30 0.48 8.99
N ALA A 151 -9.46 1.33 9.58
CA ALA A 151 -9.75 2.00 10.85
C ALA A 151 -10.94 2.96 10.72
N ALA A 152 -11.00 3.76 9.65
CA ALA A 152 -12.14 4.65 9.39
C ALA A 152 -13.43 3.85 9.11
N GLN A 153 -13.33 2.76 8.34
CA GLN A 153 -14.47 1.89 8.03
C GLN A 153 -15.02 1.17 9.27
N LEU A 154 -14.14 0.70 10.16
CA LEU A 154 -14.55 0.08 11.43
C LEU A 154 -15.25 1.07 12.34
N GLN A 155 -14.81 2.32 12.40
CA GLN A 155 -15.47 3.36 13.21
C GLN A 155 -16.81 3.81 12.63
N ALA A 156 -16.96 3.76 11.31
CA ALA A 156 -18.22 4.08 10.64
C ALA A 156 -19.29 2.99 10.84
N ASN A 157 -18.90 1.76 11.14
CA ASN A 157 -19.81 0.64 11.34
C ASN A 157 -20.12 0.44 12.81
N ARG A 158 -21.34 0.81 13.26
CA ARG A 158 -21.79 0.64 14.64
C ARG A 158 -21.73 -0.80 15.15
N ALA A 159 -21.89 -1.79 14.28
CA ALA A 159 -21.86 -3.21 14.64
C ALA A 159 -20.44 -3.70 15.03
N SER A 160 -19.40 -3.00 14.64
CA SER A 160 -18.00 -3.33 14.95
C SER A 160 -17.44 -2.53 16.14
N SER A 161 -18.22 -1.61 16.71
CA SER A 161 -17.82 -0.87 17.90
C SER A 161 -17.89 -1.78 19.13
N PRO A 162 -16.84 -1.88 19.94
CA PRO A 162 -16.91 -2.66 21.18
C PRO A 162 -17.99 -2.09 22.11
N PRO A 163 -18.73 -2.94 22.83
CA PRO A 163 -19.85 -2.54 23.69
C PRO A 163 -19.47 -1.61 24.85
N SER A 164 -18.18 -1.39 25.07
CA SER A 164 -17.66 -0.51 26.12
C SER A 164 -17.75 0.99 25.83
N ARG A 165 -18.25 1.39 24.65
CA ARG A 165 -18.55 2.80 24.35
C ARG A 165 -20.03 3.07 24.44
N LEU A 166 -20.65 2.68 25.54
CA LEU A 166 -21.91 3.28 25.94
C LEU A 166 -21.65 4.77 26.23
N PRO A 167 -22.47 5.70 25.72
CA PRO A 167 -22.34 7.08 26.10
C PRO A 167 -22.47 7.16 27.62
N ILE A 168 -21.47 7.76 28.27
CA ILE A 168 -21.57 8.17 29.65
C ILE A 168 -22.59 9.31 29.65
N THR A 169 -23.88 8.95 29.68
CA THR A 169 -24.94 9.87 30.02
C THR A 169 -24.98 9.94 31.51
N GLY A 170 -24.27 10.92 32.07
CA GLY A 170 -24.56 11.46 33.37
C GLY A 170 -25.61 12.51 33.27
#